data_45052763227ebdc42bbd9811c53184ca
#
_entry.id   45052763227ebdc42bbd9811c53184ca
#
_cell.length_a   1.000
_cell.length_b   1.000
_cell.length_c   1.000
_cell.angle_alpha   90.00
_cell.angle_beta   90.00
_cell.angle_gamma   90.00
#
_symmetry.space_group_name_H-M   'P 1'
#
loop_
_entity.id
_entity.type
_entity.pdbx_description
1 polymer ?
#
loop_
_entity_poly.entity_id
_entity_poly.type
_entity_poly.pdbx_seq_one_letter_code
_entity_poly.pdbx_strand_id
1 'polypeptide(L)'
;DTLNTEFDISNQNEVAMTIESLDIVVKINTTELARYSSTETLEITANGTEEVLVADSPDDFTRNLLTSLDDGRLKSLSFDLNATVMTLEDGRLLSEHKGYLYPVPGRPGQYRAAVTQAKGLVRDDNL
;
A
#
# COMPACT_ATOMS: atom_id res chain seq x y z
N ASP A 1 13.62 -3.09 -14.68
CA ASP A 1 13.38 -3.63 -13.36
C ASP A 1 12.06 -3.14 -12.82
N THR A 2 11.18 -4.09 -12.52
CA THR A 2 9.85 -3.83 -12.01
C THR A 2 9.79 -4.17 -10.53
N LEU A 3 9.24 -3.27 -9.73
CA LEU A 3 8.94 -3.53 -8.33
C LEU A 3 7.48 -3.96 -8.22
N ASN A 4 7.25 -5.12 -7.62
CA ASN A 4 5.91 -5.63 -7.40
C ASN A 4 5.53 -5.39 -5.94
N THR A 5 4.37 -4.79 -5.73
CA THR A 5 3.86 -4.51 -4.40
C THR A 5 2.50 -5.18 -4.24
N GLU A 6 2.31 -5.88 -3.13
CA GLU A 6 1.06 -6.55 -2.80
C GLU A 6 0.34 -5.80 -1.70
N PHE A 7 -0.97 -5.62 -1.87
CA PHE A 7 -1.85 -5.05 -0.87
C PHE A 7 -3.02 -5.98 -0.65
N ASP A 8 -3.42 -6.15 0.60
CA ASP A 8 -4.62 -6.89 0.96
C ASP A 8 -5.67 -5.90 1.46
N ILE A 9 -6.85 -5.95 0.87
CA ILE A 9 -8.00 -5.18 1.33
C ILE A 9 -8.96 -6.13 2.01
N SER A 10 -9.17 -5.89 3.30
CA SER A 10 -10.03 -6.75 4.11
C SER A 10 -11.32 -6.03 4.48
N ASN A 11 -12.43 -6.72 4.28
CA ASN A 11 -13.74 -6.26 4.73
C ASN A 11 -14.08 -6.98 6.03
N GLN A 12 -14.04 -6.25 7.15
CA GLN A 12 -14.31 -6.81 8.46
C GLN A 12 -15.77 -6.67 8.88
N ASN A 13 -16.62 -6.25 7.97
CA ASN A 13 -18.05 -6.10 8.23
C ASN A 13 -18.81 -7.38 7.93
N GLU A 14 -20.00 -7.50 8.50
CA GLU A 14 -20.87 -8.65 8.30
C GLU A 14 -21.62 -8.63 6.95
N VAL A 15 -21.50 -7.53 6.21
CA VAL A 15 -22.12 -7.37 4.89
C VAL A 15 -21.03 -7.12 3.85
N ALA A 16 -21.31 -7.46 2.60
CA ALA A 16 -20.39 -7.21 1.50
C ALA A 16 -20.15 -5.70 1.33
N MET A 17 -18.94 -5.35 0.87
CA MET A 17 -18.56 -3.97 0.59
C MET A 17 -18.31 -3.83 -0.90
N THR A 18 -18.91 -2.83 -1.51
CA THR A 18 -18.70 -2.53 -2.93
C THR A 18 -17.79 -1.32 -3.06
N ILE A 19 -16.61 -1.53 -3.62
CA ILE A 19 -15.65 -0.48 -3.89
C ILE A 19 -15.86 0.01 -5.32
N GLU A 20 -16.16 1.31 -5.47
CA GLU A 20 -16.35 1.92 -6.78
C GLU A 20 -15.05 2.46 -7.35
N SER A 21 -14.17 2.95 -6.50
CA SER A 21 -12.83 3.38 -6.92
C SER A 21 -11.83 3.21 -5.80
N LEU A 22 -10.57 3.06 -6.17
CA LEU A 22 -9.47 2.82 -5.25
C LEU A 22 -8.26 3.62 -5.71
N ASP A 23 -7.63 4.36 -4.79
CA ASP A 23 -6.39 5.07 -5.04
C ASP A 23 -5.43 4.79 -3.90
N ILE A 24 -4.28 4.20 -4.22
CA ILE A 24 -3.26 3.85 -3.24
C ILE A 24 -1.95 4.52 -3.64
N VAL A 25 -1.34 5.24 -2.71
CA VAL A 25 -0.04 5.88 -2.90
C VAL A 25 0.93 5.35 -1.87
N VAL A 26 2.08 4.87 -2.33
CA VAL A 26 3.17 4.41 -1.47
C VAL A 26 4.34 5.37 -1.65
N LYS A 27 4.85 5.89 -0.53
CA LYS A 27 6.03 6.76 -0.52
C LYS A 27 7.14 6.12 0.27
N ILE A 28 8.36 6.27 -0.22
CA ILE A 28 9.58 5.86 0.47
C ILE A 28 10.38 7.14 0.74
N ASN A 29 10.70 7.42 2.02
CA ASN A 29 11.41 8.64 2.42
C ASN A 29 10.77 9.90 1.81
N THR A 30 9.45 10.00 1.86
CA THR A 30 8.64 11.11 1.32
C THR A 30 8.59 11.19 -0.22
N THR A 31 9.25 10.29 -0.93
CA THR A 31 9.21 10.24 -2.40
C THR A 31 8.22 9.16 -2.85
N GLU A 32 7.35 9.50 -3.80
CA GLU A 32 6.36 8.54 -4.29
C GLU A 32 7.07 7.39 -5.00
N LEU A 33 6.87 6.17 -4.50
CA LEU A 33 7.39 4.95 -5.08
C LEU A 33 6.42 4.37 -6.09
N ALA A 34 5.15 4.30 -5.73
CA ALA A 34 4.14 3.64 -6.53
C ALA A 34 2.78 4.28 -6.29
N ARG A 35 1.98 4.29 -7.34
CA ARG A 35 0.59 4.75 -7.26
C ARG A 35 -0.27 3.78 -8.04
N TYR A 36 -1.33 3.34 -7.40
CA TYR A 36 -2.34 2.50 -8.04
C TYR A 36 -3.68 3.19 -7.97
N SER A 37 -4.34 3.32 -9.13
CA SER A 37 -5.68 3.90 -9.20
C SER A 37 -6.56 3.01 -10.05
N SER A 38 -7.75 2.72 -9.57
CA SER A 38 -8.72 1.91 -10.30
C SER A 38 -10.11 2.48 -10.13
N THR A 39 -10.87 2.51 -11.22
CA THR A 39 -12.29 2.85 -11.22
C THR A 39 -13.16 1.63 -11.49
N GLU A 40 -12.57 0.43 -11.51
CA GLU A 40 -13.31 -0.80 -11.66
C GLU A 40 -14.01 -1.15 -10.35
N THR A 41 -15.26 -1.56 -10.47
CA THR A 41 -16.03 -1.97 -9.29
C THR A 41 -15.49 -3.29 -8.75
N LEU A 42 -15.23 -3.32 -7.45
CA LEU A 42 -14.74 -4.50 -6.76
C LEU A 42 -15.65 -4.79 -5.57
N GLU A 43 -16.18 -6.01 -5.52
CA GLU A 43 -16.98 -6.43 -4.39
C GLU A 43 -16.16 -7.34 -3.48
N ILE A 44 -16.13 -6.98 -2.18
CA ILE A 44 -15.46 -7.79 -1.17
C ILE A 44 -16.53 -8.35 -0.26
N THR A 45 -16.62 -9.67 -0.23
CA THR A 45 -17.62 -10.36 0.59
C THR A 45 -17.44 -10.05 2.07
N ALA A 46 -18.49 -10.30 2.86
CA ALA A 46 -18.44 -10.14 4.31
C ALA A 46 -17.25 -10.93 4.87
N ASN A 47 -16.42 -10.27 5.68
CA ASN A 47 -15.20 -10.84 6.26
C ASN A 47 -14.20 -11.37 5.21
N GLY A 48 -14.34 -10.95 3.95
CA GLY A 48 -13.45 -11.35 2.87
C GLY A 48 -12.23 -10.48 2.74
N THR A 49 -11.25 -10.95 1.96
CA THR A 49 -10.03 -10.23 1.64
C THR A 49 -9.76 -10.34 0.14
N GLU A 50 -9.40 -9.22 -0.46
CA GLU A 50 -8.97 -9.17 -1.86
C GLU A 50 -7.52 -8.71 -1.93
N GLU A 51 -6.74 -9.37 -2.78
CA GLU A 51 -5.34 -9.04 -3.01
C GLU A 51 -5.23 -8.14 -4.23
N VAL A 52 -4.49 -7.05 -4.08
CA VAL A 52 -4.20 -6.12 -5.16
C VAL A 52 -2.70 -6.13 -5.43
N LEU A 53 -2.32 -6.42 -6.67
CA LEU A 53 -0.92 -6.43 -7.10
C LEU A 53 -0.65 -5.19 -7.93
N VAL A 54 0.42 -4.48 -7.59
CA VAL A 54 0.87 -3.29 -8.31
C VAL A 54 2.27 -3.52 -8.81
N ALA A 55 2.47 -3.43 -10.12
CA ALA A 55 3.80 -3.48 -10.72
C ALA A 55 4.18 -2.07 -11.18
N ASP A 56 5.32 -1.59 -10.71
CA ASP A 56 5.79 -0.25 -11.04
C ASP A 56 7.29 -0.25 -11.28
N SER A 57 7.76 0.74 -12.03
CA SER A 57 9.20 0.93 -12.28
C SER A 57 9.66 2.12 -11.44
N PRO A 58 10.39 1.89 -10.34
CA PRO A 58 10.85 2.98 -9.50
C PRO A 58 11.84 3.87 -10.25
N ASP A 59 11.90 5.14 -9.88
CA ASP A 59 12.87 6.07 -10.44
C ASP A 59 14.29 5.75 -9.93
N ASP A 60 15.29 6.46 -10.47
CA ASP A 60 16.68 6.20 -10.10
C ASP A 60 16.94 6.48 -8.61
N PHE A 61 16.32 7.50 -8.05
CA PHE A 61 16.49 7.84 -6.64
C PHE A 61 16.00 6.69 -5.75
N THR A 62 14.81 6.18 -6.04
CA THR A 62 14.23 5.06 -5.28
C THR A 62 15.04 3.78 -5.46
N ARG A 63 15.50 3.51 -6.69
CA ARG A 63 16.37 2.34 -6.95
C ARG A 63 17.65 2.40 -6.15
N ASN A 64 18.26 3.59 -6.05
CA ASN A 64 19.49 3.77 -5.26
C ASN A 64 19.22 3.51 -3.78
N LEU A 65 18.08 3.94 -3.25
CA LEU A 65 17.71 3.65 -1.87
C LEU A 65 17.54 2.15 -1.64
N LEU A 66 16.86 1.46 -2.54
CA LEU A 66 16.64 0.02 -2.43
C LEU A 66 17.97 -0.75 -2.55
N THR A 67 18.86 -0.31 -3.44
CA THR A 67 20.20 -0.89 -3.56
C THR A 67 20.99 -0.70 -2.27
N SER A 68 20.91 0.47 -1.65
CA SER A 68 21.60 0.73 -0.38
C SER A 68 21.06 -0.13 0.74
N LEU A 69 19.77 -0.48 0.69
CA LEU A 69 19.16 -1.39 1.64
C LEU A 69 19.68 -2.82 1.41
N ASP A 70 19.77 -3.27 0.15
CA ASP A 70 20.29 -4.59 -0.21
C ASP A 70 21.78 -4.74 0.15
N ASP A 71 22.56 -3.67 -0.01
CA ASP A 71 24.00 -3.67 0.27
C ASP A 71 24.34 -3.54 1.75
N GLY A 72 23.35 -3.32 2.59
CA GLY A 72 23.57 -3.13 4.02
C GLY A 72 24.04 -1.75 4.41
N ARG A 73 24.09 -0.78 3.49
CA ARG A 73 24.43 0.62 3.82
C ARG A 73 23.31 1.28 4.62
N LEU A 74 22.07 0.88 4.35
CA LEU A 74 20.90 1.29 5.12
C LEU A 74 20.31 0.04 5.76
N LYS A 75 19.83 0.17 6.98
CA LYS A 75 19.19 -0.93 7.71
C LYS A 75 17.71 -1.02 7.43
N SER A 76 17.09 0.12 7.12
CA SER A 76 15.67 0.21 6.84
C SER A 76 15.38 1.48 6.05
N LEU A 77 14.20 1.52 5.43
CA LEU A 77 13.68 2.71 4.75
C LEU A 77 12.30 2.99 5.31
N SER A 78 12.01 4.24 5.63
CA SER A 78 10.66 4.62 6.07
C SER A 78 9.70 4.56 4.88
N PHE A 79 8.46 4.14 5.11
CA PHE A 79 7.43 4.17 4.09
C PHE A 79 6.13 4.72 4.65
N ASP A 80 5.34 5.31 3.75
CA ASP A 80 3.98 5.74 4.00
C ASP A 80 3.08 5.14 2.93
N LEU A 81 1.98 4.55 3.34
CA LEU A 81 0.95 4.07 2.42
C LEU A 81 -0.35 4.81 2.75
N ASN A 82 -0.92 5.47 1.74
CA ASN A 82 -2.18 6.16 1.86
C ASN A 82 -3.16 5.58 0.85
N ALA A 83 -4.32 5.16 1.32
CA ALA A 83 -5.36 4.62 0.47
C ALA A 83 -6.63 5.46 0.60
N THR A 84 -7.23 5.77 -0.54
CA THR A 84 -8.54 6.39 -0.63
C THR A 84 -9.46 5.41 -1.33
N VAL A 85 -10.55 5.06 -0.66
CA VAL A 85 -11.50 4.05 -1.16
C VAL A 85 -12.87 4.70 -1.23
N MET A 86 -13.48 4.68 -2.41
CA MET A 86 -14.86 5.14 -2.57
C MET A 86 -15.77 3.93 -2.55
N THR A 87 -16.68 3.88 -1.57
CA THR A 87 -17.60 2.76 -1.42
C THR A 87 -19.03 3.21 -1.69
N LEU A 88 -19.84 2.26 -2.15
CA LEU A 88 -21.26 2.50 -2.39
C LEU A 88 -22.01 2.70 -1.05
N GLU A 89 -21.64 1.91 -0.04
CA GLU A 89 -22.34 1.89 1.24
C GLU A 89 -21.95 3.04 2.18
N ASP A 90 -20.64 3.32 2.28
CA ASP A 90 -20.11 4.22 3.32
C ASP A 90 -19.46 5.49 2.75
N GLY A 91 -19.49 5.66 1.43
CA GLY A 91 -18.88 6.82 0.79
C GLY A 91 -17.37 6.71 0.77
N ARG A 92 -16.68 7.82 1.00
CA ARG A 92 -15.23 7.92 0.90
C ARG A 92 -14.56 7.52 2.21
N LEU A 93 -13.66 6.56 2.13
CA LEU A 93 -12.90 6.06 3.27
C LEU A 93 -11.41 6.31 3.05
N LEU A 94 -10.70 6.65 4.12
CA LEU A 94 -9.27 6.90 4.11
C LEU A 94 -8.56 5.91 5.01
N SER A 95 -7.39 5.46 4.57
CA SER A 95 -6.52 4.59 5.36
C SER A 95 -5.09 5.09 5.25
N GLU A 96 -4.33 5.00 6.34
CA GLU A 96 -2.94 5.41 6.39
C GLU A 96 -2.13 4.38 7.17
N HIS A 97 -1.00 3.95 6.59
CA HIS A 97 -0.07 3.02 7.23
C HIS A 97 1.33 3.58 7.11
N LYS A 98 2.07 3.56 8.20
CA LYS A 98 3.46 4.01 8.25
C LYS A 98 4.32 2.93 8.87
N GLY A 99 5.55 2.85 8.41
CA GLY A 99 6.48 1.88 8.96
C GLY A 99 7.81 1.90 8.25
N TYR A 100 8.45 0.75 8.23
CA TYR A 100 9.78 0.60 7.66
C TYR A 100 9.85 -0.61 6.77
N LEU A 101 10.64 -0.50 5.70
CA LEU A 101 11.00 -1.61 4.83
C LEU A 101 12.33 -2.16 5.27
N TYR A 102 12.43 -3.48 5.32
CA TYR A 102 13.65 -4.21 5.64
C TYR A 102 13.98 -5.17 4.51
N PRO A 103 15.26 -5.40 4.22
CA PRO A 103 15.62 -6.42 3.24
C PRO A 103 15.33 -7.81 3.82
N VAL A 104 14.93 -8.73 2.94
CA VAL A 104 14.78 -10.13 3.33
C VAL A 104 16.16 -10.78 3.28
N PRO A 105 16.67 -11.33 4.41
CA PRO A 105 18.01 -11.93 4.43
C PRO A 105 18.17 -13.04 3.40
N GLY A 106 19.26 -12.98 2.64
CA GLY A 106 19.56 -13.98 1.62
C GLY A 106 18.72 -13.89 0.35
N ARG A 107 17.90 -12.87 0.20
CA ARG A 107 17.04 -12.69 -0.97
C ARG A 107 17.13 -11.26 -1.50
N PRO A 108 18.21 -10.91 -2.24
CA PRO A 108 18.36 -9.57 -2.80
C PRO A 108 17.17 -9.20 -3.69
N GLY A 109 16.72 -7.96 -3.57
CA GLY A 109 15.57 -7.47 -4.30
C GLY A 109 14.22 -7.76 -3.67
N GLN A 110 14.21 -8.45 -2.51
CA GLN A 110 12.99 -8.71 -1.76
C GLN A 110 12.98 -7.92 -0.46
N TYR A 111 11.84 -7.35 -0.12
CA TYR A 111 11.67 -6.48 1.03
C TYR A 111 10.40 -6.87 1.79
N ARG A 112 10.43 -6.63 3.09
CA ARG A 112 9.23 -6.78 3.91
C ARG A 112 8.93 -5.46 4.61
N ALA A 113 7.66 -5.21 4.83
CA ALA A 113 7.18 -4.01 5.50
C ALA A 113 6.81 -4.35 6.95
N ALA A 114 7.34 -3.55 7.89
CA ALA A 114 6.92 -3.61 9.29
C ALA A 114 6.12 -2.33 9.57
N VAL A 115 4.83 -2.47 9.80
CA VAL A 115 3.94 -1.35 10.06
C VAL A 115 4.04 -0.97 11.53
N THR A 116 4.40 0.29 11.79
CA THR A 116 4.51 0.81 13.15
C THR A 116 3.29 1.64 13.54
N GLN A 117 2.60 2.23 12.56
CA GLN A 117 1.38 2.99 12.77
C GLN A 117 0.38 2.62 11.67
N ALA A 118 -0.81 2.23 12.07
CA ALA A 118 -1.85 1.89 11.13
C ALA A 118 -3.14 2.60 11.54
N LYS A 119 -3.73 3.31 10.58
CA LYS A 119 -5.06 3.86 10.70
C LYS A 119 -5.90 3.17 9.64
N GLY A 120 -6.81 2.32 10.07
CA GLY A 120 -7.70 1.59 9.16
C GLY A 120 -8.64 2.51 8.41
N LEU A 121 -9.49 1.94 7.59
CA LEU A 121 -10.44 2.71 6.79
C LEU A 121 -11.36 3.50 7.70
N VAL A 122 -11.29 4.82 7.60
CA VAL A 122 -12.06 5.76 8.40
C VAL A 122 -12.82 6.68 7.43
N ARG A 123 -14.07 6.94 7.75
CA ARG A 123 -14.90 7.81 6.93
C ARG A 123 -14.30 9.21 6.85
N ASP A 124 -14.24 9.73 5.63
CA ASP A 124 -13.79 11.11 5.39
C ASP A 124 -14.97 12.05 5.54
N ASP A 125 -15.06 12.70 6.71
CA ASP A 125 -16.14 13.62 7.03
C ASP A 125 -15.84 15.07 6.64
N ASN A 126 -14.74 15.34 5.95
CA ASN A 126 -14.32 16.66 5.54
C ASN A 126 -14.79 17.02 4.11
N LEU A 127 -15.95 16.60 3.75
CA LEU A 127 -16.53 16.91 2.44
C LEU A 127 -17.38 18.17 2.50
#